data_9554af70f31e6eac8f67bd632bf2dff9
#
_entry.id   9554af70f31e6eac8f67bd632bf2dff9
#
_cell.length_a   1.000
_cell.length_b   1.000
_cell.length_c   1.000
_cell.angle_alpha   90.00
_cell.angle_beta   90.00
_cell.angle_gamma   90.00
#
_symmetry.space_group_name_H-M   'P 1'
#
loop_
_entity.id
_entity.type
_entity.pdbx_description
1 polymer ?
#
loop_
_entity_poly.entity_id
_entity_poly.type
_entity_poly.pdbx_seq_one_letter_code
_entity_poly.pdbx_strand_id
1 'polypeptide(L)'
;AALAGSPLFRGRFQKAVAISGGLSLADPHAAAQKLAENFAPLAVEDGRFADTASAAEWLLTPGADVREWLCGLEPARIAALGKPAILYADGVVPSRDARSAASLLLLSSATEFSGFVRDDLRPASSAARAYAVKYGSALCRWSSTEAVAEALGGSAPVWLGLIDYGGTDSQTAIPGLGSFHGLPLALFSSESSYSACADLSSAGAQALSARLKQALAGFMTSGSPGWDAWTPQDRAALHFDADSETACITLSSYPDTQESIRAAMAADTSLSAAEKE
;
A
#
# COMPACT_ATOMS: atom_id res chain seq x y z
N ALA A 1 -4.36 6.05 6.51
CA ALA A 1 -3.21 6.55 7.30
C ALA A 1 -3.13 8.09 7.29
N ALA A 2 -3.16 8.76 6.11
CA ALA A 2 -2.97 10.22 6.02
C ALA A 2 -3.85 11.04 6.96
N LEU A 3 -5.15 10.73 7.05
CA LEU A 3 -6.08 11.45 7.94
C LEU A 3 -5.70 11.30 9.42
N ALA A 4 -5.13 10.17 9.83
CA ALA A 4 -4.70 9.96 11.21
C ALA A 4 -3.53 10.86 11.61
N GLY A 5 -2.66 11.20 10.66
CA GLY A 5 -1.54 12.14 10.84
C GLY A 5 -1.89 13.60 10.57
N SER A 6 -3.10 13.89 10.07
CA SER A 6 -3.47 15.26 9.67
C SER A 6 -3.83 16.15 10.86
N PRO A 7 -3.26 17.34 10.98
CA PRO A 7 -3.66 18.31 11.99
C PRO A 7 -5.14 18.72 11.89
N LEU A 8 -5.73 18.68 10.69
CA LEU A 8 -7.14 19.00 10.46
C LEU A 8 -8.11 17.98 11.08
N PHE A 9 -7.64 16.75 11.27
CA PHE A 9 -8.46 15.66 11.83
C PHE A 9 -8.11 15.31 13.28
N ARG A 10 -7.17 16.03 13.89
CA ARG A 10 -6.79 15.81 15.29
C ARG A 10 -8.02 15.93 16.21
N GLY A 11 -8.28 14.88 17.00
CA GLY A 11 -9.42 14.81 17.92
C GLY A 11 -10.78 14.55 17.26
N ARG A 12 -10.86 14.38 15.95
CA ARG A 12 -12.12 14.05 15.24
C ARG A 12 -12.52 12.59 15.39
N PHE A 13 -11.55 11.72 15.66
CA PHE A 13 -11.77 10.30 15.94
C PHE A 13 -10.70 9.83 16.94
N GLN A 14 -11.02 8.79 17.71
CA GLN A 14 -10.14 8.22 18.73
C GLN A 14 -9.41 6.97 18.23
N LYS A 15 -9.94 6.33 17.19
CA LYS A 15 -9.44 5.08 16.66
C LYS A 15 -9.57 5.09 15.14
N ALA A 16 -8.63 4.48 14.45
CA ALA A 16 -8.71 4.30 13.01
C ALA A 16 -8.21 2.91 12.62
N VAL A 17 -8.87 2.30 11.65
CA VAL A 17 -8.42 1.06 11.00
C VAL A 17 -8.00 1.40 9.59
N ALA A 18 -6.79 0.97 9.21
CA ALA A 18 -6.32 1.07 7.83
C ALA A 18 -6.03 -0.34 7.31
N ILE A 19 -6.66 -0.70 6.21
CA ILE A 19 -6.46 -1.98 5.52
C ILE A 19 -5.71 -1.66 4.24
N SER A 20 -4.45 -2.12 4.14
CA SER A 20 -3.53 -1.86 3.03
C SER A 20 -3.37 -0.37 2.70
N GLY A 21 -3.55 0.49 3.71
CA GLY A 21 -3.61 1.95 3.57
C GLY A 21 -2.30 2.62 3.90
N GLY A 22 -1.32 2.60 2.98
CA GLY A 22 -0.02 3.21 3.17
C GLY A 22 -0.03 4.72 3.38
N LEU A 23 1.13 5.25 3.78
CA LEU A 23 1.41 6.67 3.91
C LEU A 23 2.65 6.98 3.06
N SER A 24 2.46 7.07 1.75
CA SER A 24 3.52 7.52 0.83
C SER A 24 3.38 9.02 0.61
N LEU A 25 4.29 9.79 1.20
CA LEU A 25 4.31 11.24 1.06
C LEU A 25 5.35 11.65 0.03
N ALA A 26 4.91 12.29 -1.04
CA ALA A 26 5.78 12.90 -2.03
C ALA A 26 6.28 14.26 -1.52
N ASP A 27 7.53 14.59 -1.86
CA ASP A 27 8.01 15.96 -1.79
C ASP A 27 7.30 16.78 -2.88
N PRO A 28 6.67 17.93 -2.54
CA PRO A 28 5.90 18.70 -3.53
C PRO A 28 6.72 19.17 -4.71
N HIS A 29 7.99 19.59 -4.48
CA HIS A 29 8.86 20.07 -5.54
C HIS A 29 9.30 18.92 -6.47
N ALA A 30 9.76 17.81 -5.92
CA ALA A 30 10.14 16.64 -6.70
C ALA A 30 8.94 16.06 -7.48
N ALA A 31 7.74 16.08 -6.90
CA ALA A 31 6.54 15.63 -7.58
C ALA A 31 6.14 16.57 -8.73
N ALA A 32 6.23 17.89 -8.53
CA ALA A 32 5.98 18.87 -9.59
C ALA A 32 6.99 18.71 -10.75
N GLN A 33 8.27 18.53 -10.42
CA GLN A 33 9.31 18.28 -11.42
C GLN A 33 9.02 17.02 -12.22
N LYS A 34 8.69 15.91 -11.55
CA LYS A 34 8.33 14.66 -12.22
C LYS A 34 7.11 14.80 -13.13
N LEU A 35 6.09 15.54 -12.68
CA LEU A 35 4.94 15.85 -13.53
C LEU A 35 5.32 16.67 -14.74
N ALA A 36 6.11 17.73 -14.58
CA ALA A 36 6.58 18.56 -15.68
C ALA A 36 7.35 17.73 -16.72
N GLU A 37 8.27 16.86 -16.28
CA GLU A 37 8.97 15.91 -17.15
C GLU A 37 8.02 14.99 -17.93
N ASN A 38 6.97 14.49 -17.29
CA ASN A 38 5.99 13.61 -17.92
C ASN A 38 5.13 14.35 -18.97
N PHE A 39 4.75 15.62 -18.69
CA PHE A 39 3.93 16.42 -19.60
C PHE A 39 4.73 17.12 -20.72
N ALA A 40 6.01 17.35 -20.51
CA ALA A 40 6.86 18.08 -21.48
C ALA A 40 6.82 17.51 -22.91
N PRO A 41 6.83 16.17 -23.13
CA PRO A 41 6.69 15.62 -24.47
C PRO A 41 5.41 16.06 -25.19
N LEU A 42 4.28 16.17 -24.46
CA LEU A 42 3.01 16.60 -25.04
C LEU A 42 3.06 18.07 -25.50
N ALA A 43 3.77 18.94 -24.78
CA ALA A 43 3.94 20.35 -25.17
C ALA A 43 4.83 20.48 -26.40
N VAL A 44 5.82 19.59 -26.58
CA VAL A 44 6.63 19.50 -27.79
C VAL A 44 5.81 18.99 -28.97
N GLU A 45 5.01 17.94 -28.79
CA GLU A 45 4.09 17.40 -29.81
C GLU A 45 3.09 18.46 -30.28
N ASP A 46 2.60 19.31 -29.36
CA ASP A 46 1.70 20.43 -29.68
C ASP A 46 2.42 21.62 -30.36
N GLY A 47 3.72 21.50 -30.61
CA GLY A 47 4.53 22.51 -31.26
C GLY A 47 4.81 23.77 -30.44
N ARG A 48 4.61 23.72 -29.12
CA ARG A 48 4.85 24.85 -28.23
C ARG A 48 6.34 25.07 -27.93
N PHE A 49 7.14 24.01 -27.93
CA PHE A 49 8.56 24.01 -27.61
C PHE A 49 9.32 23.08 -28.57
N ALA A 50 10.60 23.42 -28.80
CA ALA A 50 11.48 22.63 -29.65
C ALA A 50 12.03 21.38 -28.89
N ASP A 51 12.08 21.43 -27.58
CA ASP A 51 12.64 20.36 -26.72
C ASP A 51 11.88 20.21 -25.39
N THR A 52 12.05 19.07 -24.79
CA THR A 52 11.36 18.71 -23.53
C THR A 52 11.92 19.44 -22.30
N ALA A 53 13.17 19.90 -22.32
CA ALA A 53 13.77 20.63 -21.21
C ALA A 53 13.11 22.01 -21.07
N SER A 54 13.03 22.77 -22.17
CA SER A 54 12.33 24.05 -22.21
C SER A 54 10.85 23.94 -21.89
N ALA A 55 10.20 22.86 -22.35
CA ALA A 55 8.80 22.58 -22.03
C ALA A 55 8.61 22.28 -20.54
N ALA A 56 9.50 21.51 -19.91
CA ALA A 56 9.42 21.20 -18.47
C ALA A 56 9.64 22.46 -17.61
N GLU A 57 10.59 23.32 -17.97
CA GLU A 57 10.82 24.58 -17.29
C GLU A 57 9.59 25.50 -17.35
N TRP A 58 8.96 25.61 -18.52
CA TRP A 58 7.70 26.35 -18.68
C TRP A 58 6.58 25.76 -17.81
N LEU A 59 6.43 24.44 -17.76
CA LEU A 59 5.42 23.76 -16.93
C LEU A 59 5.61 24.00 -15.44
N LEU A 60 6.84 24.23 -14.98
CA LEU A 60 7.16 24.56 -13.59
C LEU A 60 6.96 26.05 -13.26
N THR A 61 6.78 26.89 -14.27
CA THR A 61 6.59 28.33 -14.09
C THR A 61 5.10 28.63 -13.92
N PRO A 62 4.65 29.15 -12.77
CA PRO A 62 3.23 29.47 -12.57
C PRO A 62 2.74 30.51 -13.60
N GLY A 63 1.70 30.15 -14.35
CA GLY A 63 1.12 31.05 -15.37
C GLY A 63 -0.28 30.60 -15.79
N ALA A 64 -1.05 31.56 -16.33
CA ALA A 64 -2.40 31.27 -16.80
C ALA A 64 -2.38 30.40 -18.07
N ASP A 65 -1.38 30.57 -18.89
CA ASP A 65 -1.16 29.83 -20.14
C ASP A 65 -0.87 28.34 -19.91
N VAL A 66 -0.07 28.02 -18.88
CA VAL A 66 0.18 26.62 -18.46
C VAL A 66 -1.12 25.96 -18.05
N ARG A 67 -1.90 26.65 -17.20
CA ARG A 67 -3.19 26.12 -16.73
C ARG A 67 -4.18 25.94 -17.88
N GLU A 68 -4.28 26.89 -18.75
CA GLU A 68 -5.18 26.84 -19.91
C GLU A 68 -4.82 25.66 -20.82
N TRP A 69 -3.54 25.51 -21.11
CA TRP A 69 -3.06 24.38 -21.92
C TRP A 69 -3.34 23.03 -21.27
N LEU A 70 -3.02 22.85 -19.97
CA LEU A 70 -3.29 21.60 -19.22
C LEU A 70 -4.79 21.25 -19.21
N CYS A 71 -5.65 22.26 -19.02
CA CYS A 71 -7.10 22.05 -19.03
C CYS A 71 -7.66 21.76 -20.44
N GLY A 72 -6.94 22.13 -21.48
CA GLY A 72 -7.29 21.85 -22.87
C GLY A 72 -6.82 20.51 -23.41
N LEU A 73 -5.99 19.78 -22.66
CA LEU A 73 -5.50 18.47 -23.09
C LEU A 73 -6.63 17.42 -23.13
N GLU A 74 -6.60 16.61 -24.18
CA GLU A 74 -7.49 15.45 -24.26
C GLU A 74 -7.25 14.46 -23.09
N PRO A 75 -8.31 14.01 -22.38
CA PRO A 75 -8.16 13.13 -21.21
C PRO A 75 -7.38 11.85 -21.48
N ALA A 76 -7.47 11.30 -22.70
CA ALA A 76 -6.75 10.08 -23.08
C ALA A 76 -5.21 10.31 -23.11
N ARG A 77 -4.75 11.51 -23.53
CA ARG A 77 -3.33 11.86 -23.49
C ARG A 77 -2.80 11.94 -22.06
N ILE A 78 -3.60 12.53 -21.16
CA ILE A 78 -3.28 12.63 -19.73
C ILE A 78 -3.22 11.23 -19.11
N ALA A 79 -4.19 10.37 -19.41
CA ALA A 79 -4.24 9.02 -18.88
C ALA A 79 -3.03 8.14 -19.26
N ALA A 80 -2.38 8.44 -20.38
CA ALA A 80 -1.19 7.74 -20.86
C ALA A 80 0.08 8.09 -20.07
N LEU A 81 0.10 9.20 -19.31
CA LEU A 81 1.31 9.72 -18.62
C LEU A 81 1.62 9.04 -17.26
N GLY A 82 0.88 8.03 -16.89
CA GLY A 82 1.05 7.39 -15.59
C GLY A 82 0.37 8.13 -14.44
N LYS A 83 0.50 7.60 -13.23
CA LYS A 83 -0.20 8.12 -12.05
C LYS A 83 0.63 9.22 -11.37
N PRO A 84 0.05 10.41 -11.10
CA PRO A 84 0.72 11.41 -10.28
C PRO A 84 0.77 10.96 -8.81
N ALA A 85 1.65 11.57 -8.02
CA ALA A 85 1.59 11.48 -6.57
C ALA A 85 0.27 12.12 -6.08
N ILE A 86 -0.41 11.46 -5.15
CA ILE A 86 -1.72 11.88 -4.63
C ILE A 86 -1.66 12.42 -3.19
N LEU A 87 -0.53 12.22 -2.50
CA LEU A 87 -0.31 12.71 -1.14
C LEU A 87 1.01 13.48 -1.10
N TYR A 88 0.95 14.70 -0.62
CA TYR A 88 2.11 15.58 -0.48
C TYR A 88 2.37 15.92 0.98
N ALA A 89 3.64 16.03 1.33
CA ALA A 89 4.07 16.52 2.66
C ALA A 89 3.95 18.06 2.71
N ASP A 90 2.73 18.58 2.56
CA ASP A 90 2.44 20.02 2.50
C ASP A 90 2.17 20.66 3.88
N GLY A 91 2.18 19.85 4.95
CA GLY A 91 1.88 20.31 6.31
C GLY A 91 0.40 20.53 6.60
N VAL A 92 -0.47 20.39 5.59
CA VAL A 92 -1.94 20.57 5.73
C VAL A 92 -2.62 19.23 5.97
N VAL A 93 -2.48 18.27 5.06
CA VAL A 93 -3.06 16.95 5.26
C VAL A 93 -2.11 16.09 6.06
N PRO A 94 -0.94 15.65 5.59
CA PRO A 94 0.09 15.10 6.46
C PRO A 94 1.32 15.99 6.53
N SER A 95 2.00 15.99 7.66
CA SER A 95 3.38 16.46 7.77
C SER A 95 4.31 15.29 8.07
N ARG A 96 5.61 15.43 7.77
CA ARG A 96 6.62 14.40 8.07
C ARG A 96 6.78 14.16 9.57
N ASP A 97 6.48 15.17 10.38
CA ASP A 97 6.57 15.13 11.84
C ASP A 97 5.22 14.83 12.51
N ALA A 98 4.18 14.52 11.71
CA ALA A 98 2.87 14.21 12.24
C ALA A 98 2.92 12.95 13.11
N ARG A 99 2.15 12.99 14.19
CA ARG A 99 1.88 11.81 15.02
C ARG A 99 0.38 11.67 15.17
N SER A 100 -0.11 10.45 15.12
CA SER A 100 -1.51 10.18 15.34
C SER A 100 -1.86 10.36 16.81
N ALA A 101 -2.93 11.13 17.08
CA ALA A 101 -3.56 11.16 18.39
C ALA A 101 -4.57 10.01 18.57
N ALA A 102 -4.94 9.35 17.49
CA ALA A 102 -5.84 8.20 17.49
C ALA A 102 -5.04 6.89 17.52
N SER A 103 -5.56 5.90 18.20
CA SER A 103 -5.05 4.53 18.14
C SER A 103 -5.24 3.96 16.74
N LEU A 104 -4.27 3.18 16.25
CA LEU A 104 -4.28 2.64 14.89
C LEU A 104 -4.27 1.11 14.89
N LEU A 105 -5.15 0.51 14.10
CA LEU A 105 -5.07 -0.89 13.70
C LEU A 105 -4.76 -0.95 12.22
N LEU A 106 -3.57 -1.44 11.88
CA LEU A 106 -3.05 -1.50 10.52
C LEU A 106 -3.05 -2.96 10.06
N LEU A 107 -3.76 -3.23 8.99
CA LEU A 107 -3.86 -4.57 8.40
C LEU A 107 -3.30 -4.56 6.97
N SER A 108 -2.62 -5.61 6.59
CA SER A 108 -2.13 -5.84 5.23
C SER A 108 -2.19 -7.32 4.88
N SER A 109 -2.16 -7.66 3.61
CA SER A 109 -2.10 -9.03 3.12
C SER A 109 -0.65 -9.42 2.78
N ALA A 110 -0.31 -10.71 2.93
CA ALA A 110 1.07 -11.17 2.71
C ALA A 110 1.50 -11.08 1.25
N THR A 111 0.60 -11.27 0.29
CA THR A 111 0.88 -11.15 -1.14
C THR A 111 0.08 -10.01 -1.80
N GLU A 112 0.09 -8.84 -1.16
CA GLU A 112 -0.63 -7.62 -1.57
C GLU A 112 -0.51 -7.32 -3.06
N PHE A 113 0.68 -7.53 -3.64
CA PHE A 113 0.98 -7.13 -5.01
C PHE A 113 0.53 -8.13 -6.06
N SER A 114 0.11 -9.34 -5.69
CA SER A 114 -0.23 -10.41 -6.62
C SER A 114 -1.32 -10.03 -7.64
N GLY A 115 -2.35 -9.31 -7.19
CA GLY A 115 -3.44 -8.83 -8.05
C GLY A 115 -3.07 -7.65 -8.96
N PHE A 116 -1.90 -7.03 -8.78
CA PHE A 116 -1.43 -5.91 -9.60
C PHE A 116 -0.46 -6.33 -10.71
N VAL A 117 0.04 -7.58 -10.68
CA VAL A 117 0.89 -8.14 -11.73
C VAL A 117 -0.02 -8.80 -12.77
N ARG A 118 -0.29 -8.08 -13.83
CA ARG A 118 -1.20 -8.52 -14.91
C ARG A 118 -0.41 -8.94 -16.14
N ASP A 119 -0.65 -10.15 -16.62
CA ASP A 119 0.04 -10.73 -17.76
C ASP A 119 -0.37 -10.08 -19.10
N ASP A 120 -1.60 -9.53 -19.17
CA ASP A 120 -2.12 -8.82 -20.34
C ASP A 120 -1.53 -7.44 -20.58
N LEU A 121 -0.96 -6.82 -19.55
CA LEU A 121 -0.36 -5.48 -19.64
C LEU A 121 1.14 -5.52 -19.94
N ARG A 122 1.84 -6.54 -19.45
CA ARG A 122 3.25 -6.83 -19.73
C ARG A 122 3.45 -8.33 -19.61
N PRO A 123 3.56 -9.05 -20.72
CA PRO A 123 3.89 -10.47 -20.68
C PRO A 123 5.27 -10.61 -20.03
N ALA A 124 5.27 -11.01 -18.77
CA ALA A 124 6.46 -11.25 -17.99
C ALA A 124 6.72 -12.75 -17.93
N SER A 125 7.98 -13.16 -17.87
CA SER A 125 8.32 -14.54 -17.54
C SER A 125 7.74 -14.91 -16.17
N SER A 126 7.53 -16.19 -15.90
CA SER A 126 7.10 -16.67 -14.58
C SER A 126 8.04 -16.23 -13.47
N ALA A 127 9.35 -16.14 -13.75
CA ALA A 127 10.35 -15.62 -12.82
C ALA A 127 10.15 -14.13 -12.53
N ALA A 128 9.91 -13.30 -13.56
CA ALA A 128 9.65 -11.89 -13.41
C ALA A 128 8.37 -11.65 -12.60
N ARG A 129 7.30 -12.44 -12.86
CA ARG A 129 6.07 -12.39 -12.07
C ARG A 129 6.33 -12.75 -10.60
N ALA A 130 7.03 -13.85 -10.33
CA ALA A 130 7.34 -14.27 -8.97
C ALA A 130 8.16 -13.21 -8.22
N TYR A 131 9.16 -12.63 -8.88
CA TYR A 131 9.97 -11.53 -8.34
C TYR A 131 9.12 -10.30 -8.00
N ALA A 132 8.29 -9.85 -8.93
CA ALA A 132 7.41 -8.70 -8.73
C ALA A 132 6.40 -8.93 -7.59
N VAL A 133 5.78 -10.10 -7.51
CA VAL A 133 4.86 -10.45 -6.42
C VAL A 133 5.59 -10.48 -5.09
N LYS A 134 6.73 -11.16 -5.00
CA LYS A 134 7.52 -11.27 -3.77
C LYS A 134 7.89 -9.90 -3.20
N TYR A 135 8.61 -9.12 -3.97
CA TYR A 135 9.16 -7.84 -3.49
C TYR A 135 8.15 -6.69 -3.52
N GLY A 136 7.27 -6.68 -4.50
CA GLY A 136 6.15 -5.75 -4.53
C GLY A 136 5.24 -5.91 -3.31
N SER A 137 4.92 -7.16 -2.93
CA SER A 137 4.14 -7.45 -1.72
C SER A 137 4.88 -7.04 -0.45
N ALA A 138 6.18 -7.34 -0.33
CA ALA A 138 6.98 -6.92 0.83
C ALA A 138 7.01 -5.39 0.99
N LEU A 139 7.20 -4.64 -0.11
CA LEU A 139 7.17 -3.18 -0.10
C LEU A 139 5.78 -2.62 0.19
N CYS A 140 4.71 -3.19 -0.38
CA CYS A 140 3.33 -2.80 -0.10
C CYS A 140 2.97 -3.02 1.37
N ARG A 141 3.30 -4.19 1.91
CA ARG A 141 3.11 -4.52 3.32
C ARG A 141 3.85 -3.52 4.19
N TRP A 142 5.18 -3.38 4.01
CA TRP A 142 6.00 -2.45 4.80
C TRP A 142 5.42 -1.03 4.76
N SER A 143 5.06 -0.52 3.58
CA SER A 143 4.55 0.85 3.42
C SER A 143 3.17 1.07 4.04
N SER A 144 2.36 0.02 4.21
CA SER A 144 1.01 0.10 4.77
C SER A 144 0.93 -0.26 6.26
N THR A 145 1.98 -0.83 6.83
CA THR A 145 2.04 -1.26 8.22
C THR A 145 3.20 -0.59 8.96
N GLU A 146 4.42 -1.13 8.91
CA GLU A 146 5.55 -0.67 9.72
C GLU A 146 5.93 0.79 9.45
N ALA A 147 5.97 1.20 8.18
CA ALA A 147 6.27 2.59 7.82
C ALA A 147 5.23 3.57 8.37
N VAL A 148 3.96 3.16 8.40
CA VAL A 148 2.89 3.96 9.01
C VAL A 148 3.03 3.99 10.52
N ALA A 149 3.35 2.84 11.15
CA ALA A 149 3.59 2.76 12.59
C ALA A 149 4.78 3.61 13.03
N GLU A 150 5.88 3.58 12.27
CA GLU A 150 7.07 4.42 12.50
C GLU A 150 6.76 5.91 12.34
N ALA A 151 6.02 6.28 11.28
CA ALA A 151 5.69 7.68 10.99
C ALA A 151 4.66 8.27 11.94
N LEU A 152 3.61 7.54 12.27
CA LEU A 152 2.45 8.06 13.01
C LEU A 152 2.38 7.61 14.48
N GLY A 153 3.13 6.59 14.86
CA GLY A 153 3.18 6.07 16.22
C GLY A 153 3.82 7.03 17.24
N GLY A 154 3.78 6.65 18.51
CA GLY A 154 4.43 7.36 19.61
C GLY A 154 3.53 8.24 20.48
N SER A 155 2.38 8.73 19.97
CA SER A 155 1.39 9.46 20.80
C SER A 155 0.20 8.57 21.20
N ALA A 156 -0.11 7.57 20.38
CA ALA A 156 -1.16 6.59 20.64
C ALA A 156 -0.67 5.21 20.19
N PRO A 157 -1.22 4.12 20.78
CA PRO A 157 -0.83 2.76 20.42
C PRO A 157 -1.17 2.42 18.96
N VAL A 158 -0.32 1.59 18.36
CA VAL A 158 -0.49 1.07 17.00
C VAL A 158 -0.40 -0.46 17.07
N TRP A 159 -1.28 -1.15 16.37
CA TRP A 159 -1.26 -2.61 16.24
C TRP A 159 -1.13 -2.99 14.77
N LEU A 160 -0.33 -4.01 14.52
CA LEU A 160 -0.14 -4.55 13.18
C LEU A 160 -0.78 -5.93 13.08
N GLY A 161 -1.46 -6.18 11.97
CA GLY A 161 -1.97 -7.49 11.60
C GLY A 161 -1.67 -7.81 10.13
N LEU A 162 -1.23 -9.04 9.89
CA LEU A 162 -0.91 -9.54 8.57
C LEU A 162 -1.82 -10.73 8.23
N ILE A 163 -2.47 -10.66 7.09
CA ILE A 163 -3.30 -11.76 6.58
C ILE A 163 -2.41 -12.64 5.71
N ASP A 164 -2.11 -13.85 6.19
CA ASP A 164 -1.32 -14.85 5.47
C ASP A 164 -2.20 -15.86 4.72
N TYR A 165 -3.47 -15.99 5.11
CA TYR A 165 -4.43 -16.90 4.50
C TYR A 165 -4.44 -16.78 2.98
N GLY A 166 -4.42 -17.92 2.31
CA GLY A 166 -4.37 -17.97 0.86
C GLY A 166 -2.97 -17.79 0.27
N GLY A 167 -1.95 -17.49 1.08
CA GLY A 167 -0.56 -17.36 0.64
C GLY A 167 -0.02 -18.64 0.02
N THR A 168 1.11 -18.54 -0.68
CA THR A 168 1.72 -19.67 -1.40
C THR A 168 2.13 -20.82 -0.49
N ASP A 169 2.46 -20.51 0.76
CA ASP A 169 2.89 -21.48 1.77
C ASP A 169 1.72 -21.97 2.65
N SER A 170 0.53 -21.42 2.43
CA SER A 170 -0.70 -21.82 3.13
C SER A 170 -1.28 -23.11 2.53
N GLN A 171 -1.81 -23.97 3.38
CA GLN A 171 -2.57 -25.16 2.96
C GLN A 171 -3.85 -24.79 2.17
N THR A 172 -4.27 -23.55 2.29
CA THR A 172 -5.45 -22.97 1.65
C THR A 172 -5.08 -21.97 0.58
N ALA A 173 -3.98 -22.20 -0.14
CA ALA A 173 -3.48 -21.30 -1.17
C ALA A 173 -4.56 -20.93 -2.20
N ILE A 174 -4.72 -19.63 -2.46
CA ILE A 174 -5.62 -19.10 -3.49
C ILE A 174 -4.84 -19.02 -4.82
N PRO A 175 -5.14 -19.89 -5.80
CA PRO A 175 -4.36 -19.99 -7.02
C PRO A 175 -4.24 -18.64 -7.76
N GLY A 176 -3.03 -18.26 -8.11
CA GLY A 176 -2.73 -17.05 -8.88
C GLY A 176 -2.85 -15.71 -8.13
N LEU A 177 -3.52 -15.69 -6.97
CA LEU A 177 -3.74 -14.48 -6.19
C LEU A 177 -3.03 -14.51 -4.82
N GLY A 178 -2.93 -15.69 -4.19
CA GLY A 178 -2.39 -15.76 -2.83
C GLY A 178 -3.23 -14.98 -1.81
N SER A 179 -2.58 -14.46 -0.80
CA SER A 179 -3.17 -13.50 0.15
C SER A 179 -3.22 -12.11 -0.50
N PHE A 180 -4.15 -11.89 -1.39
CA PHE A 180 -4.22 -10.75 -2.30
C PHE A 180 -4.74 -9.47 -1.63
N HIS A 181 -4.48 -8.33 -2.27
CA HIS A 181 -5.07 -7.05 -1.89
C HIS A 181 -6.61 -7.11 -1.89
N GLY A 182 -7.22 -6.76 -0.78
CA GLY A 182 -8.68 -6.82 -0.60
C GLY A 182 -9.19 -8.10 0.06
N LEU A 183 -8.39 -9.15 0.22
CA LEU A 183 -8.78 -10.35 0.97
C LEU A 183 -9.31 -10.07 2.39
N PRO A 184 -8.73 -9.15 3.17
CA PRO A 184 -9.30 -8.78 4.46
C PRO A 184 -10.76 -8.32 4.38
N LEU A 185 -11.15 -7.63 3.31
CA LEU A 185 -12.54 -7.18 3.12
C LEU A 185 -13.47 -8.36 2.84
N ALA A 186 -13.01 -9.37 2.11
CA ALA A 186 -13.76 -10.61 1.91
C ALA A 186 -13.94 -11.40 3.22
N LEU A 187 -12.92 -11.43 4.08
CA LEU A 187 -13.00 -12.04 5.41
C LEU A 187 -13.94 -11.26 6.35
N PHE A 188 -14.07 -9.95 6.19
CA PHE A 188 -15.01 -9.14 6.97
C PHE A 188 -16.45 -9.29 6.50
N SER A 189 -16.70 -9.43 5.19
CA SER A 189 -18.04 -9.46 4.63
C SER A 189 -18.13 -10.29 3.35
N SER A 190 -19.09 -11.20 3.31
CA SER A 190 -19.45 -11.96 2.11
C SER A 190 -20.01 -11.08 0.99
N GLU A 191 -20.47 -9.86 1.31
CA GLU A 191 -20.98 -8.88 0.35
C GLU A 191 -19.86 -8.07 -0.32
N SER A 192 -18.60 -8.27 0.08
CA SER A 192 -17.46 -7.64 -0.57
C SER A 192 -17.33 -8.12 -2.02
N SER A 193 -17.00 -7.21 -2.93
CA SER A 193 -16.67 -7.57 -4.32
C SER A 193 -15.48 -8.53 -4.44
N TYR A 194 -14.63 -8.57 -3.42
CA TYR A 194 -13.49 -9.49 -3.33
C TYR A 194 -13.89 -10.91 -2.91
N SER A 195 -15.11 -11.13 -2.40
CA SER A 195 -15.58 -12.45 -1.96
C SER A 195 -15.69 -13.45 -3.12
N ALA A 196 -15.82 -12.98 -4.36
CA ALA A 196 -15.79 -13.82 -5.56
C ALA A 196 -14.39 -14.34 -5.93
N CYS A 197 -13.33 -13.77 -5.30
CA CYS A 197 -11.94 -14.11 -5.63
C CYS A 197 -11.38 -15.25 -4.78
N ALA A 198 -12.07 -15.67 -3.70
CA ALA A 198 -11.61 -16.69 -2.79
C ALA A 198 -12.78 -17.54 -2.27
N ASP A 199 -12.59 -18.85 -2.21
CA ASP A 199 -13.54 -19.72 -1.50
C ASP A 199 -13.24 -19.65 0.02
N LEU A 200 -14.12 -19.00 0.75
CA LEU A 200 -14.04 -18.83 2.20
C LEU A 200 -15.03 -19.75 2.94
N SER A 201 -15.51 -20.82 2.31
CA SER A 201 -16.53 -21.72 2.88
C SER A 201 -15.97 -22.74 3.88
N SER A 202 -14.65 -22.98 3.90
CA SER A 202 -14.03 -23.93 4.82
C SER A 202 -14.23 -23.52 6.29
N ALA A 203 -14.23 -24.51 7.20
CA ALA A 203 -14.36 -24.25 8.64
C ALA A 203 -13.23 -23.34 9.16
N GLY A 204 -12.00 -23.53 8.68
CA GLY A 204 -10.86 -22.70 9.02
C GLY A 204 -11.02 -21.26 8.54
N ALA A 205 -11.47 -21.01 7.31
CA ALA A 205 -11.73 -19.67 6.80
C ALA A 205 -12.82 -18.95 7.61
N GLN A 206 -13.87 -19.66 7.98
CA GLN A 206 -14.95 -19.14 8.84
C GLN A 206 -14.44 -18.79 10.23
N ALA A 207 -13.61 -19.68 10.84
CA ALA A 207 -12.97 -19.43 12.12
C ALA A 207 -12.03 -18.22 12.05
N LEU A 208 -11.22 -18.08 10.98
CA LEU A 208 -10.35 -16.94 10.73
C LEU A 208 -11.15 -15.63 10.61
N SER A 209 -12.22 -15.65 9.82
CA SER A 209 -13.15 -14.52 9.69
C SER A 209 -13.71 -14.09 11.05
N ALA A 210 -14.13 -15.04 11.89
CA ALA A 210 -14.62 -14.77 13.23
C ALA A 210 -13.55 -14.15 14.14
N ARG A 211 -12.31 -14.65 14.08
CA ARG A 211 -11.17 -14.10 14.85
C ARG A 211 -10.82 -12.68 14.42
N LEU A 212 -10.79 -12.42 13.11
CA LEU A 212 -10.50 -11.08 12.58
C LEU A 212 -11.61 -10.07 12.97
N LYS A 213 -12.89 -10.48 12.89
CA LYS A 213 -14.03 -9.67 13.35
C LYS A 213 -13.98 -9.40 14.84
N GLN A 214 -13.61 -10.41 15.65
CA GLN A 214 -13.44 -10.26 17.10
C GLN A 214 -12.33 -9.24 17.43
N ALA A 215 -11.19 -9.30 16.73
CA ALA A 215 -10.09 -8.36 16.91
C ALA A 215 -10.54 -6.92 16.57
N LEU A 216 -11.25 -6.75 15.46
CA LEU A 216 -11.80 -5.46 15.06
C LEU A 216 -12.80 -4.93 16.08
N ALA A 217 -13.74 -5.77 16.54
CA ALA A 217 -14.73 -5.39 17.55
C ALA A 217 -14.07 -5.01 18.89
N GLY A 218 -13.06 -5.77 19.33
CA GLY A 218 -12.26 -5.45 20.52
C GLY A 218 -11.57 -4.09 20.39
N PHE A 219 -10.92 -3.86 19.27
CA PHE A 219 -10.28 -2.56 18.98
C PHE A 219 -11.29 -1.41 19.00
N MET A 220 -12.45 -1.57 18.37
CA MET A 220 -13.47 -0.54 18.31
C MET A 220 -14.10 -0.23 19.68
N THR A 221 -14.31 -1.24 20.51
CA THR A 221 -14.97 -1.10 21.82
C THR A 221 -13.99 -0.76 22.94
N SER A 222 -13.00 -1.62 23.18
CA SER A 222 -12.06 -1.49 24.30
C SER A 222 -10.77 -0.72 23.95
N GLY A 223 -10.48 -0.52 22.68
CA GLY A 223 -9.25 0.13 22.22
C GLY A 223 -8.07 -0.81 22.05
N SER A 224 -8.26 -2.13 22.25
CA SER A 224 -7.24 -3.15 22.00
C SER A 224 -7.82 -4.27 21.14
N PRO A 225 -7.11 -4.73 20.11
CA PRO A 225 -7.57 -5.85 19.28
C PRO A 225 -7.23 -7.22 19.88
N GLY A 226 -6.60 -7.27 21.07
CA GLY A 226 -6.35 -8.50 21.81
C GLY A 226 -4.92 -9.04 21.74
N TRP A 227 -3.95 -8.24 21.27
CA TRP A 227 -2.52 -8.51 21.34
C TRP A 227 -1.75 -7.25 21.72
N ASP A 228 -0.43 -7.35 21.89
CA ASP A 228 0.41 -6.23 22.30
C ASP A 228 0.58 -5.22 21.16
N ALA A 229 0.64 -3.93 21.53
CA ALA A 229 0.87 -2.87 20.57
C ALA A 229 2.30 -2.97 19.99
N TRP A 230 2.42 -2.60 18.73
CA TRP A 230 3.71 -2.52 18.05
C TRP A 230 4.64 -1.52 18.72
N THR A 231 5.91 -1.91 18.84
CA THR A 231 7.00 -1.03 19.25
C THR A 231 8.16 -1.12 18.26
N PRO A 232 9.01 -0.09 18.15
CA PRO A 232 10.19 -0.16 17.29
C PRO A 232 11.17 -1.29 17.68
N GLN A 233 11.15 -1.74 18.94
CA GLN A 233 12.01 -2.79 19.48
C GLN A 233 11.49 -4.18 19.14
N ASP A 234 10.20 -4.44 19.34
CA ASP A 234 9.61 -5.77 19.18
C ASP A 234 9.14 -6.01 17.74
N ARG A 235 8.71 -4.92 17.05
CA ARG A 235 8.18 -4.95 15.68
C ARG A 235 7.14 -6.05 15.47
N ALA A 236 6.33 -6.30 16.50
CA ALA A 236 5.39 -7.41 16.54
C ALA A 236 4.18 -7.18 15.63
N ALA A 237 3.79 -8.20 14.87
CA ALA A 237 2.56 -8.24 14.10
C ALA A 237 1.82 -9.56 14.38
N LEU A 238 0.49 -9.50 14.43
CA LEU A 238 -0.33 -10.71 14.54
C LEU A 238 -0.62 -11.25 13.14
N HIS A 239 -0.28 -12.51 12.93
CA HIS A 239 -0.49 -13.22 11.68
C HIS A 239 -1.82 -13.97 11.72
N PHE A 240 -2.61 -13.79 10.70
CA PHE A 240 -3.93 -14.37 10.51
C PHE A 240 -3.89 -15.37 9.35
N ASP A 241 -3.84 -16.65 9.67
CA ASP A 241 -3.90 -17.76 8.71
C ASP A 241 -4.93 -18.80 9.13
N ALA A 242 -5.18 -19.79 8.30
CA ALA A 242 -6.02 -20.93 8.58
C ALA A 242 -5.63 -22.12 7.70
N ASP A 243 -5.82 -23.31 8.23
CA ASP A 243 -5.95 -24.53 7.43
C ASP A 243 -7.42 -24.74 7.00
N SER A 244 -7.78 -25.94 6.54
CA SER A 244 -9.15 -26.25 6.13
C SER A 244 -10.15 -26.29 7.30
N GLU A 245 -9.69 -26.46 8.54
CA GLU A 245 -10.52 -26.74 9.71
C GLU A 245 -10.46 -25.66 10.79
N THR A 246 -9.27 -25.05 10.98
CA THR A 246 -9.01 -24.14 12.11
C THR A 246 -8.30 -22.87 11.69
N ALA A 247 -8.52 -21.78 12.45
CA ALA A 247 -7.73 -20.57 12.34
C ALA A 247 -6.36 -20.76 13.02
N CYS A 248 -5.30 -20.35 12.33
CA CYS A 248 -3.92 -20.37 12.80
C CYS A 248 -3.48 -18.92 13.06
N ILE A 249 -3.43 -18.53 14.34
CA ILE A 249 -3.09 -17.15 14.72
C ILE A 249 -1.77 -17.17 15.47
N THR A 250 -0.77 -16.45 14.93
CA THR A 250 0.57 -16.40 15.51
C THR A 250 1.05 -14.96 15.67
N LEU A 251 1.79 -14.67 16.75
CA LEU A 251 2.47 -13.40 16.92
C LEU A 251 3.94 -13.58 16.50
N SER A 252 4.43 -12.73 15.63
CA SER A 252 5.84 -12.74 15.23
C SER A 252 6.39 -11.33 15.06
N SER A 253 7.72 -11.22 15.04
CA SER A 253 8.40 -9.98 14.68
C SER A 253 8.60 -9.91 13.16
N TYR A 254 8.42 -8.72 12.62
CA TYR A 254 8.72 -8.43 11.21
C TYR A 254 9.90 -7.45 11.15
N PRO A 255 11.12 -7.95 10.94
CA PRO A 255 12.32 -7.11 10.98
C PRO A 255 12.55 -6.30 9.71
N ASP A 256 11.73 -6.52 8.67
CA ASP A 256 11.94 -5.90 7.38
C ASP A 256 11.84 -4.38 7.42
N THR A 257 12.80 -3.74 6.76
CA THR A 257 12.78 -2.30 6.47
C THR A 257 12.76 -2.12 4.96
N GLN A 258 12.44 -0.93 4.48
CA GLN A 258 12.53 -0.64 3.05
C GLN A 258 13.94 -0.92 2.50
N GLU A 259 14.96 -0.60 3.29
CA GLU A 259 16.35 -0.81 2.91
C GLU A 259 16.69 -2.31 2.80
N SER A 260 16.29 -3.13 3.80
CA SER A 260 16.53 -4.56 3.77
C SER A 260 15.79 -5.25 2.60
N ILE A 261 14.55 -4.84 2.32
CA ILE A 261 13.79 -5.35 1.18
C ILE A 261 14.50 -4.98 -0.13
N ARG A 262 14.92 -3.72 -0.29
CA ARG A 262 15.66 -3.28 -1.50
C ARG A 262 17.01 -3.99 -1.65
N ALA A 263 17.73 -4.20 -0.57
CA ALA A 263 18.96 -4.98 -0.58
C ALA A 263 18.72 -6.44 -1.02
N ALA A 264 17.66 -7.07 -0.51
CA ALA A 264 17.25 -8.40 -0.93
C ALA A 264 16.84 -8.44 -2.41
N MET A 265 16.13 -7.43 -2.92
CA MET A 265 15.80 -7.27 -4.34
C MET A 265 17.08 -7.22 -5.22
N ALA A 266 18.04 -6.43 -4.79
CA ALA A 266 19.32 -6.30 -5.53
C ALA A 266 20.11 -7.60 -5.53
N ALA A 267 20.16 -8.31 -4.41
CA ALA A 267 20.89 -9.56 -4.24
C ALA A 267 20.21 -10.77 -4.89
N ASP A 268 18.93 -10.71 -5.19
CA ASP A 268 18.18 -11.82 -5.80
C ASP A 268 18.69 -12.08 -7.23
N THR A 269 19.10 -13.31 -7.52
CA THR A 269 19.66 -13.71 -8.81
C THR A 269 18.66 -14.39 -9.75
N SER A 270 17.37 -14.41 -9.39
CA SER A 270 16.32 -15.02 -10.22
C SER A 270 16.08 -14.27 -11.53
N LEU A 271 16.47 -12.99 -11.58
CA LEU A 271 16.43 -12.13 -12.77
C LEU A 271 17.78 -11.46 -13.00
N SER A 272 18.10 -11.18 -14.26
CA SER A 272 19.23 -10.31 -14.64
C SER A 272 18.97 -8.86 -14.21
N ALA A 273 20.01 -8.04 -14.16
CA ALA A 273 19.89 -6.62 -13.83
C ALA A 273 18.93 -5.88 -14.78
N ALA A 274 18.99 -6.17 -16.08
CA ALA A 274 18.12 -5.56 -17.10
C ALA A 274 16.63 -6.01 -16.96
N GLU A 275 16.35 -7.19 -16.41
CA GLU A 275 14.97 -7.63 -16.18
C GLU A 275 14.37 -7.07 -14.89
N LYS A 276 15.20 -6.54 -13.99
CA LYS A 276 14.76 -5.90 -12.74
C LYS A 276 14.41 -4.42 -12.93
N GLU A 277 14.89 -3.78 -14.01
CA GLU A 277 14.56 -2.41 -14.42
C GLU A 277 13.21 -2.34 -15.18
#